data_b52253588bfade47c08ddcbd6daa864c
#
_entry.id   b52253588bfade47c08ddcbd6daa864c
#
_cell.length_a   1.000
_cell.length_b   1.000
_cell.length_c   1.000
_cell.angle_alpha   90.00
_cell.angle_beta   90.00
_cell.angle_gamma   90.00
#
_symmetry.space_group_name_H-M   'P 1'
#
loop_
_entity.id
_entity.type
_entity.pdbx_description
1 polymer ?
#
loop_
_entity_poly.entity_id
_entity_poly.type
_entity_poly.pdbx_seq_one_letter_code
_entity_poly.pdbx_strand_id
1 'polypeptide(L)'
;MKIVSLFNNKGGVGKTTLAFHLSWILSEMGKKVLMIDLDPQCNLTICGIHESNLENIWKEEDAFIDDYEKALREKSEQELKEINRKPRSIHYLLKPTEDGLDDLKDDELPPAIKLNSNLGLIPGRLTINRYENVISERWSQAYQGVPLSIRTITRIRAIADAYAQRDGYDFVLIDTSPSLGALNKVIISTVDGFIVPCLPDMFSLYGIRNIGNSLKQWKKEFDTIFNLISEEKRKRFPRNFVRFLGYTIYNAKKYSKQSNPWDLAQAHYNYAQQIPGIIEQYIVPEVRQHLSHDMVHNPIGGTAVMHTHNTLPNMSQKYKLPIWKVPDCPVLSKEDRGTIAPNAKSVYYPSNDKYKSFAEAVLERIATLDE
;
A
#
# COMPACT_ATOMS: atom_id res chain seq x y z
N MET A 1 -8.53 -12.99 5.26
CA MET A 1 -7.49 -12.05 4.78
C MET A 1 -8.15 -10.82 4.14
N LYS A 2 -7.57 -9.62 4.33
CA LYS A 2 -8.02 -8.37 3.70
C LYS A 2 -6.85 -7.67 3.03
N ILE A 3 -7.07 -7.15 1.83
CA ILE A 3 -6.09 -6.37 1.07
C ILE A 3 -6.47 -4.89 1.18
N VAL A 4 -5.56 -4.09 1.71
CA VAL A 4 -5.78 -2.65 1.95
C VAL A 4 -4.70 -1.83 1.26
N SER A 5 -5.08 -0.70 0.66
CA SER A 5 -4.12 0.24 0.05
C SER A 5 -4.18 1.61 0.73
N LEU A 6 -3.02 2.27 0.85
CA LEU A 6 -2.96 3.69 1.15
C LEU A 6 -2.90 4.46 -0.17
N PHE A 7 -3.93 5.25 -0.45
CA PHE A 7 -4.11 5.87 -1.76
C PHE A 7 -4.38 7.37 -1.68
N ASN A 8 -3.56 8.13 -2.36
CA ASN A 8 -3.79 9.54 -2.66
C ASN A 8 -2.97 9.91 -3.90
N ASN A 9 -3.57 10.69 -4.81
CA ASN A 9 -2.91 11.19 -6.01
C ASN A 9 -1.93 12.35 -5.74
N LYS A 10 -1.84 12.82 -4.50
CA LYS A 10 -0.86 13.82 -4.06
C LYS A 10 0.40 13.16 -3.50
N GLY A 11 1.57 13.62 -3.91
CA GLY A 11 2.85 13.22 -3.33
C GLY A 11 3.08 13.83 -1.95
N GLY A 12 3.92 13.19 -1.12
CA GLY A 12 4.34 13.71 0.18
C GLY A 12 3.28 13.68 1.29
N VAL A 13 2.15 13.00 1.09
CA VAL A 13 1.08 12.87 2.09
C VAL A 13 1.31 11.73 3.10
N GLY A 14 2.48 11.08 3.05
CA GLY A 14 2.87 10.05 4.02
C GLY A 14 2.36 8.64 3.73
N LYS A 15 1.91 8.32 2.52
CA LYS A 15 1.45 6.96 2.16
C LYS A 15 2.43 5.88 2.61
N THR A 16 3.64 5.92 2.09
CA THR A 16 4.70 4.95 2.38
C THR A 16 5.05 4.89 3.86
N THR A 17 5.20 6.05 4.52
CA THR A 17 5.50 6.10 5.96
C THR A 17 4.38 5.45 6.78
N LEU A 18 3.12 5.75 6.45
CA LEU A 18 1.98 5.15 7.13
C LEU A 18 1.86 3.65 6.84
N ALA A 19 2.07 3.22 5.57
CA ALA A 19 2.05 1.81 5.20
C ALA A 19 3.09 1.02 6.01
N PHE A 20 4.33 1.51 6.06
CA PHE A 20 5.42 0.87 6.79
C PHE A 20 5.12 0.75 8.29
N HIS A 21 4.77 1.86 8.93
CA HIS A 21 4.54 1.89 10.39
C HIS A 21 3.26 1.16 10.79
N LEU A 22 2.18 1.24 9.99
CA LEU A 22 0.95 0.46 10.21
C LEU A 22 1.23 -1.04 10.12
N SER A 23 1.99 -1.48 9.12
CA SER A 23 2.35 -2.90 8.97
C SER A 23 3.18 -3.41 10.15
N TRP A 24 4.14 -2.60 10.61
CA TRP A 24 4.95 -2.93 11.78
C TRP A 24 4.12 -3.07 13.04
N ILE A 25 3.28 -2.08 13.36
CA ILE A 25 2.48 -2.12 14.58
C ILE A 25 1.44 -3.25 14.55
N LEU A 26 0.80 -3.52 13.41
CA LEU A 26 -0.09 -4.67 13.26
C LEU A 26 0.66 -5.99 13.51
N SER A 27 1.90 -6.12 13.03
CA SER A 27 2.71 -7.31 13.26
C SER A 27 3.08 -7.49 14.74
N GLU A 28 3.32 -6.40 15.47
CA GLU A 28 3.56 -6.41 16.93
C GLU A 28 2.29 -6.71 17.73
N MET A 29 1.12 -6.38 17.17
CA MET A 29 -0.19 -6.79 17.70
C MET A 29 -0.54 -8.26 17.38
N GLY A 30 0.39 -9.03 16.84
CA GLY A 30 0.24 -10.46 16.55
C GLY A 30 -0.47 -10.77 15.23
N LYS A 31 -0.71 -9.77 14.37
CA LYS A 31 -1.27 -9.99 13.03
C LYS A 31 -0.16 -10.35 12.04
N LYS A 32 -0.40 -11.31 11.17
CA LYS A 32 0.52 -11.61 10.06
C LYS A 32 0.24 -10.66 8.91
N VAL A 33 1.23 -9.87 8.52
CA VAL A 33 1.09 -8.79 7.53
C VAL A 33 2.09 -8.97 6.39
N LEU A 34 1.62 -8.81 5.15
CA LEU A 34 2.45 -8.71 3.97
C LEU A 34 2.38 -7.28 3.44
N MET A 35 3.54 -6.67 3.19
CA MET A 35 3.65 -5.42 2.44
C MET A 35 4.00 -5.72 0.98
N ILE A 36 3.37 -5.01 0.04
CA ILE A 36 3.71 -5.05 -1.39
C ILE A 36 3.98 -3.63 -1.86
N ASP A 37 5.16 -3.40 -2.41
CA ASP A 37 5.57 -2.08 -2.93
C ASP A 37 5.28 -1.99 -4.44
N LEU A 38 4.27 -1.23 -4.80
CA LEU A 38 3.86 -0.97 -6.19
C LEU A 38 4.13 0.49 -6.62
N ASP A 39 4.87 1.26 -5.80
CA ASP A 39 5.38 2.56 -6.23
C ASP A 39 6.68 2.35 -7.04
N PRO A 40 6.78 2.85 -8.29
CA PRO A 40 8.02 2.82 -9.06
C PRO A 40 9.22 3.44 -8.34
N GLN A 41 9.00 4.30 -7.35
CA GLN A 41 10.08 4.89 -6.54
C GLN A 41 10.63 3.93 -5.48
N CYS A 42 9.97 2.80 -5.22
CA CYS A 42 10.39 1.74 -4.29
C CYS A 42 10.66 2.24 -2.85
N ASN A 43 9.95 3.30 -2.43
CA ASN A 43 10.18 3.93 -1.13
C ASN A 43 9.83 3.00 0.04
N LEU A 44 8.78 2.18 -0.06
CA LEU A 44 8.44 1.19 0.96
C LEU A 44 9.53 0.12 1.08
N THR A 45 10.06 -0.31 -0.04
CA THR A 45 11.16 -1.28 -0.12
C THR A 45 12.41 -0.75 0.59
N ILE A 46 12.79 0.50 0.31
CA ILE A 46 13.94 1.16 0.93
C ILE A 46 13.73 1.36 2.44
N CYS A 47 12.50 1.50 2.92
CA CYS A 47 12.21 1.49 4.36
C CYS A 47 12.49 0.12 5.00
N GLY A 48 12.31 -0.98 4.27
CA GLY A 48 12.40 -2.35 4.81
C GLY A 48 13.78 -3.01 4.68
N ILE A 49 14.52 -2.72 3.62
CA ILE A 49 15.80 -3.42 3.31
C ILE A 49 16.90 -2.45 2.89
N HIS A 50 18.15 -2.89 3.01
CA HIS A 50 19.29 -2.13 2.54
C HIS A 50 19.36 -2.12 1.01
N GLU A 51 19.80 -1.01 0.45
CA GLU A 51 19.90 -0.78 -1.00
C GLU A 51 20.76 -1.86 -1.69
N SER A 52 21.86 -2.29 -1.06
CA SER A 52 22.72 -3.35 -1.59
C SER A 52 22.00 -4.69 -1.77
N ASN A 53 21.07 -5.03 -0.85
CA ASN A 53 20.26 -6.24 -0.96
C ASN A 53 19.25 -6.10 -2.11
N LEU A 54 18.67 -4.92 -2.27
CA LEU A 54 17.74 -4.63 -3.35
C LEU A 54 18.43 -4.69 -4.72
N GLU A 55 19.62 -4.10 -4.85
CA GLU A 55 20.43 -4.18 -6.07
C GLU A 55 20.75 -5.62 -6.46
N ASN A 56 21.08 -6.47 -5.49
CA ASN A 56 21.35 -7.89 -5.75
C ASN A 56 20.10 -8.62 -6.27
N ILE A 57 18.92 -8.35 -5.68
CA ILE A 57 17.65 -8.92 -6.17
C ILE A 57 17.43 -8.47 -7.62
N TRP A 58 17.57 -7.20 -7.92
CA TRP A 58 17.34 -6.66 -9.27
C TRP A 58 18.31 -7.23 -10.32
N LYS A 59 19.61 -7.34 -9.98
CA LYS A 59 20.60 -7.95 -10.88
C LYS A 59 20.29 -9.40 -11.22
N GLU A 60 19.82 -10.19 -10.24
CA GLU A 60 19.42 -11.58 -10.50
C GLU A 60 18.15 -11.68 -11.37
N GLU A 61 17.35 -10.63 -11.43
CA GLU A 61 16.09 -10.55 -12.20
C GLU A 61 16.25 -9.94 -13.59
N ASP A 62 17.32 -9.17 -13.85
CA ASP A 62 17.45 -8.33 -15.06
C ASP A 62 17.14 -9.10 -16.36
N ALA A 63 17.70 -10.31 -16.53
CA ALA A 63 17.45 -11.12 -17.72
C ALA A 63 15.97 -11.49 -17.89
N PHE A 64 15.26 -11.77 -16.79
CA PHE A 64 13.82 -12.08 -16.82
C PHE A 64 12.96 -10.86 -17.10
N ILE A 65 13.35 -9.70 -16.58
CA ILE A 65 12.64 -8.44 -16.82
C ILE A 65 12.82 -7.98 -18.27
N ASP A 66 13.97 -8.24 -18.86
CA ASP A 66 14.24 -7.88 -20.27
C ASP A 66 13.48 -8.80 -21.23
N ASP A 67 13.54 -10.12 -21.04
CA ASP A 67 12.86 -11.12 -21.87
C ASP A 67 12.64 -12.39 -21.06
N TYR A 68 11.42 -12.54 -20.52
CA TYR A 68 11.10 -13.63 -19.60
C TYR A 68 11.17 -15.01 -20.30
N GLU A 69 10.64 -15.11 -21.51
CA GLU A 69 10.62 -16.37 -22.26
C GLU A 69 12.02 -16.83 -22.60
N LYS A 70 12.89 -15.93 -23.05
CA LYS A 70 14.30 -16.23 -23.34
C LYS A 70 15.02 -16.66 -22.06
N ALA A 71 14.85 -15.93 -20.96
CA ALA A 71 15.48 -16.25 -19.69
C ALA A 71 15.06 -17.63 -19.16
N LEU A 72 13.79 -18.03 -19.36
CA LEU A 72 13.33 -19.38 -19.03
C LEU A 72 14.02 -20.46 -19.89
N ARG A 73 14.15 -20.24 -21.20
CA ARG A 73 14.77 -21.21 -22.13
C ARG A 73 16.26 -21.42 -21.87
N GLU A 74 16.95 -20.39 -21.38
CA GLU A 74 18.41 -20.45 -21.11
C GLU A 74 18.75 -21.08 -19.77
N LYS A 75 17.76 -21.45 -18.94
CA LYS A 75 17.96 -22.05 -17.62
C LYS A 75 17.36 -23.44 -17.50
N SER A 76 18.03 -24.27 -16.75
CA SER A 76 17.52 -25.58 -16.34
C SER A 76 16.39 -25.41 -15.29
N GLU A 77 15.54 -26.42 -15.17
CA GLU A 77 14.49 -26.48 -14.16
C GLU A 77 15.05 -26.33 -12.73
N GLN A 78 16.24 -26.88 -12.48
CA GLN A 78 16.89 -26.76 -11.18
C GLN A 78 17.35 -25.32 -10.89
N GLU A 79 17.91 -24.62 -11.88
CA GLU A 79 18.29 -23.22 -11.74
C GLU A 79 17.05 -22.33 -11.49
N LEU A 80 15.95 -22.57 -12.19
CA LEU A 80 14.69 -21.84 -11.97
C LEU A 80 14.15 -22.07 -10.55
N LYS A 81 14.21 -23.30 -10.03
CA LYS A 81 13.85 -23.59 -8.64
C LYS A 81 14.74 -22.85 -7.64
N GLU A 82 16.05 -22.78 -7.88
CA GLU A 82 16.98 -22.02 -7.01
C GLU A 82 16.72 -20.51 -7.06
N ILE A 83 16.38 -19.98 -8.23
CA ILE A 83 16.00 -18.57 -8.41
C ILE A 83 14.74 -18.27 -7.58
N ASN A 84 13.71 -19.10 -7.67
CA ASN A 84 12.45 -18.90 -6.96
C ASN A 84 12.51 -19.24 -5.45
N ARG A 85 13.61 -19.82 -4.96
CA ARG A 85 13.86 -19.98 -3.52
C ARG A 85 14.31 -18.69 -2.82
N LYS A 86 14.67 -17.67 -3.58
CA LYS A 86 15.08 -16.36 -3.07
C LYS A 86 13.98 -15.33 -3.28
N PRO A 87 13.89 -14.29 -2.42
CA PRO A 87 12.96 -13.19 -2.63
C PRO A 87 13.11 -12.54 -3.99
N ARG A 88 11.98 -12.15 -4.60
CA ARG A 88 11.89 -11.48 -5.91
C ARG A 88 11.01 -10.25 -5.82
N SER A 89 11.23 -9.31 -6.74
CA SER A 89 10.40 -8.10 -6.83
C SER A 89 8.98 -8.41 -7.32
N ILE A 90 8.05 -7.52 -7.02
CA ILE A 90 6.69 -7.63 -7.53
C ILE A 90 6.64 -7.62 -9.07
N HIS A 91 7.56 -6.89 -9.73
CA HIS A 91 7.61 -6.88 -11.19
C HIS A 91 8.01 -8.24 -11.77
N TYR A 92 8.95 -8.94 -11.14
CA TYR A 92 9.29 -10.32 -11.53
C TYR A 92 8.06 -11.25 -11.48
N LEU A 93 7.23 -11.12 -10.45
CA LEU A 93 5.99 -11.90 -10.30
C LEU A 93 4.89 -11.54 -11.31
N LEU A 94 4.90 -10.32 -11.80
CA LEU A 94 3.96 -9.81 -12.81
C LEU A 94 4.43 -10.07 -14.25
N LYS A 95 5.73 -10.28 -14.42
CA LYS A 95 6.37 -10.37 -15.75
C LYS A 95 5.80 -11.49 -16.64
N PRO A 96 5.49 -12.71 -16.15
CA PRO A 96 4.82 -13.72 -16.98
C PRO A 96 3.49 -13.22 -17.56
N THR A 97 2.66 -12.59 -16.74
CA THR A 97 1.40 -12.00 -17.21
C THR A 97 1.64 -10.84 -18.20
N GLU A 98 2.66 -10.00 -17.95
CA GLU A 98 3.08 -8.92 -18.86
C GLU A 98 3.39 -9.46 -20.24
N ASP A 99 4.19 -10.51 -20.33
CA ASP A 99 4.61 -11.13 -21.61
C ASP A 99 3.56 -12.12 -22.18
N GLY A 100 2.43 -12.31 -21.50
CA GLY A 100 1.36 -13.20 -21.97
C GLY A 100 1.60 -14.68 -21.73
N LEU A 101 2.58 -15.02 -20.91
CA LEU A 101 2.96 -16.38 -20.54
C LEU A 101 2.18 -16.89 -19.32
N ASP A 102 2.30 -18.17 -19.02
CA ASP A 102 1.70 -18.74 -17.83
C ASP A 102 2.38 -18.21 -16.55
N ASP A 103 1.56 -17.92 -15.55
CA ASP A 103 2.02 -17.42 -14.26
C ASP A 103 2.73 -18.54 -13.46
N LEU A 104 3.61 -18.13 -12.54
CA LEU A 104 4.17 -19.04 -11.55
C LEU A 104 3.04 -19.67 -10.73
N LYS A 105 3.16 -20.97 -10.46
CA LYS A 105 2.24 -21.68 -9.58
C LYS A 105 2.42 -21.19 -8.13
N ASP A 106 1.39 -21.35 -7.32
CA ASP A 106 1.39 -20.84 -5.95
C ASP A 106 2.50 -21.46 -5.08
N ASP A 107 2.85 -22.73 -5.32
CA ASP A 107 3.94 -23.45 -4.64
C ASP A 107 5.35 -23.09 -5.18
N GLU A 108 5.42 -22.46 -6.35
CA GLU A 108 6.65 -21.97 -6.97
C GLU A 108 6.93 -20.49 -6.70
N LEU A 109 6.00 -19.80 -6.03
CA LEU A 109 6.16 -18.37 -5.70
C LEU A 109 7.38 -18.15 -4.79
N PRO A 110 8.27 -17.21 -5.13
CA PRO A 110 9.38 -16.79 -4.29
C PRO A 110 8.94 -16.40 -2.87
N PRO A 111 9.78 -16.60 -1.84
CA PRO A 111 9.43 -16.19 -0.49
C PRO A 111 9.40 -14.65 -0.37
N ALA A 112 8.51 -14.13 0.48
CA ALA A 112 8.58 -12.72 0.89
C ALA A 112 9.82 -12.49 1.77
N ILE A 113 10.38 -11.28 1.73
CA ILE A 113 11.45 -10.86 2.64
C ILE A 113 10.87 -10.74 4.04
N LYS A 114 11.41 -11.46 5.01
CA LYS A 114 10.96 -11.39 6.40
C LYS A 114 11.63 -10.20 7.12
N LEU A 115 10.83 -9.25 7.56
CA LEU A 115 11.29 -8.13 8.39
C LEU A 115 11.20 -8.46 9.89
N ASN A 116 10.19 -9.25 10.29
CA ASN A 116 10.09 -9.91 11.59
C ASN A 116 9.26 -11.20 11.45
N SER A 117 8.93 -11.87 12.56
CA SER A 117 8.18 -13.13 12.56
C SER A 117 6.80 -13.05 11.88
N ASN A 118 6.18 -11.87 11.90
CA ASN A 118 4.82 -11.63 11.42
C ASN A 118 4.74 -10.63 10.25
N LEU A 119 5.87 -10.11 9.77
CA LEU A 119 5.91 -9.09 8.74
C LEU A 119 6.76 -9.51 7.56
N GLY A 120 6.13 -9.63 6.39
CA GLY A 120 6.77 -9.89 5.10
C GLY A 120 6.75 -8.67 4.18
N LEU A 121 7.67 -8.63 3.22
CA LEU A 121 7.76 -7.61 2.17
C LEU A 121 8.02 -8.26 0.82
N ILE A 122 7.18 -7.93 -0.17
CA ILE A 122 7.50 -8.12 -1.59
C ILE A 122 8.06 -6.80 -2.10
N PRO A 123 9.35 -6.74 -2.45
CA PRO A 123 10.00 -5.50 -2.84
C PRO A 123 9.52 -4.99 -4.19
N GLY A 124 9.54 -3.67 -4.36
CA GLY A 124 9.27 -2.99 -5.60
C GLY A 124 10.43 -3.10 -6.61
N ARG A 125 10.16 -2.60 -7.82
CA ARG A 125 11.18 -2.44 -8.87
C ARG A 125 10.86 -1.21 -9.72
N LEU A 126 11.89 -0.44 -10.08
CA LEU A 126 11.75 0.79 -10.90
C LEU A 126 11.01 0.54 -12.22
N THR A 127 11.14 -0.65 -12.79
CA THR A 127 10.57 -1.01 -14.08
C THR A 127 9.08 -1.38 -14.06
N ILE A 128 8.40 -1.30 -12.91
CA ILE A 128 6.96 -1.65 -12.77
C ILE A 128 6.05 -0.80 -13.68
N ASN A 129 6.51 0.37 -14.12
CA ASN A 129 5.82 1.19 -15.11
C ASN A 129 5.59 0.47 -16.45
N ARG A 130 6.40 -0.54 -16.82
CA ARG A 130 6.17 -1.38 -18.01
C ARG A 130 4.83 -2.13 -17.86
N TYR A 131 4.56 -2.70 -16.69
CA TYR A 131 3.28 -3.36 -16.41
C TYR A 131 2.10 -2.38 -16.47
N GLU A 132 2.27 -1.13 -16.03
CA GLU A 132 1.25 -0.08 -16.16
C GLU A 132 0.86 0.18 -17.62
N ASN A 133 1.84 0.20 -18.52
CA ASN A 133 1.57 0.35 -19.96
C ASN A 133 0.72 -0.82 -20.49
N VAL A 134 1.08 -2.05 -20.09
CA VAL A 134 0.32 -3.26 -20.48
C VAL A 134 -1.10 -3.24 -19.93
N ILE A 135 -1.30 -2.78 -18.69
CA ILE A 135 -2.65 -2.58 -18.15
C ILE A 135 -3.43 -1.60 -19.00
N SER A 136 -2.83 -0.46 -19.38
CA SER A 136 -3.49 0.58 -20.18
C SER A 136 -3.96 0.02 -21.54
N GLU A 137 -3.13 -0.75 -22.20
CA GLU A 137 -3.44 -1.38 -23.48
C GLU A 137 -4.54 -2.45 -23.36
N ARG A 138 -4.45 -3.30 -22.33
CA ARG A 138 -5.34 -4.45 -22.15
C ARG A 138 -6.68 -4.09 -21.49
N TRP A 139 -6.80 -2.92 -20.86
CA TRP A 139 -8.02 -2.52 -20.16
C TRP A 139 -9.25 -2.54 -21.09
N SER A 140 -9.12 -2.00 -22.31
CA SER A 140 -10.21 -1.98 -23.28
C SER A 140 -10.64 -3.38 -23.73
N GLN A 141 -9.71 -4.32 -23.82
CA GLN A 141 -9.98 -5.71 -24.21
C GLN A 141 -10.69 -6.50 -23.10
N ALA A 142 -10.63 -6.04 -21.84
CA ALA A 142 -11.34 -6.67 -20.74
C ALA A 142 -12.87 -6.58 -20.92
N TYR A 143 -13.39 -5.54 -21.57
CA TYR A 143 -14.82 -5.45 -21.95
C TYR A 143 -15.25 -6.53 -22.95
N GLN A 144 -14.32 -7.05 -23.73
CA GLN A 144 -14.55 -8.16 -24.66
C GLN A 144 -14.36 -9.53 -23.98
N GLY A 145 -14.02 -9.54 -22.69
CA GLY A 145 -13.76 -10.77 -21.93
C GLY A 145 -12.50 -11.52 -22.36
N VAL A 146 -11.51 -10.83 -22.97
CA VAL A 146 -10.24 -11.46 -23.37
C VAL A 146 -9.54 -12.03 -22.12
N PRO A 147 -9.23 -13.34 -22.09
CA PRO A 147 -8.71 -14.00 -20.87
C PRO A 147 -7.44 -13.36 -20.32
N LEU A 148 -6.48 -13.02 -21.19
CA LEU A 148 -5.23 -12.38 -20.79
C LEU A 148 -5.45 -10.99 -20.17
N SER A 149 -6.41 -10.23 -20.70
CA SER A 149 -6.74 -8.90 -20.18
C SER A 149 -7.39 -8.97 -18.79
N ILE A 150 -8.28 -9.94 -18.57
CA ILE A 150 -8.85 -10.21 -17.24
C ILE A 150 -7.75 -10.64 -16.27
N ARG A 151 -6.84 -11.53 -16.68
CA ARG A 151 -5.71 -11.95 -15.87
C ARG A 151 -4.80 -10.78 -15.53
N THR A 152 -4.50 -9.89 -16.47
CA THR A 152 -3.69 -8.68 -16.24
C THR A 152 -4.32 -7.79 -15.16
N ILE A 153 -5.63 -7.54 -15.21
CA ILE A 153 -6.34 -6.71 -14.24
C ILE A 153 -6.37 -7.35 -12.85
N THR A 154 -6.48 -8.67 -12.76
CA THR A 154 -6.64 -9.37 -11.47
C THR A 154 -5.34 -9.91 -10.88
N ARG A 155 -4.20 -9.81 -11.61
CA ARG A 155 -2.96 -10.50 -11.22
C ARG A 155 -2.38 -10.00 -9.90
N ILE A 156 -2.39 -8.69 -9.62
CA ILE A 156 -1.87 -8.15 -8.36
C ILE A 156 -2.65 -8.73 -7.17
N ARG A 157 -3.98 -8.77 -7.27
CA ARG A 157 -4.82 -9.40 -6.24
C ARG A 157 -4.53 -10.90 -6.12
N ALA A 158 -4.42 -11.61 -7.23
CA ALA A 158 -4.13 -13.05 -7.24
C ALA A 158 -2.79 -13.37 -6.55
N ILE A 159 -1.75 -12.56 -6.77
CA ILE A 159 -0.47 -12.69 -6.07
C ILE A 159 -0.68 -12.47 -4.56
N ALA A 160 -1.38 -11.42 -4.15
CA ALA A 160 -1.64 -11.16 -2.74
C ALA A 160 -2.43 -12.30 -2.07
N ASP A 161 -3.46 -12.83 -2.74
CA ASP A 161 -4.25 -13.98 -2.29
C ASP A 161 -3.39 -15.24 -2.14
N ALA A 162 -2.52 -15.54 -3.11
CA ALA A 162 -1.65 -16.72 -3.10
C ALA A 162 -0.64 -16.67 -1.93
N TYR A 163 0.03 -15.54 -1.73
CA TYR A 163 0.92 -15.37 -0.57
C TYR A 163 0.17 -15.50 0.76
N ALA A 164 -1.02 -14.91 0.84
CA ALA A 164 -1.80 -14.96 2.06
C ALA A 164 -2.27 -16.38 2.39
N GLN A 165 -2.66 -17.16 1.39
CA GLN A 165 -3.04 -18.56 1.56
C GLN A 165 -1.84 -19.43 1.95
N ARG A 166 -0.71 -19.27 1.27
CA ARG A 166 0.49 -20.09 1.51
C ARG A 166 1.12 -19.79 2.88
N ASP A 167 1.28 -18.51 3.23
CA ASP A 167 2.06 -18.07 4.40
C ASP A 167 1.19 -17.67 5.59
N GLY A 168 -0.16 -17.63 5.39
CA GLY A 168 -1.14 -17.36 6.42
C GLY A 168 -1.21 -15.88 6.82
N TYR A 169 -1.06 -14.93 5.88
CA TYR A 169 -1.20 -13.51 6.18
C TYR A 169 -2.65 -13.12 6.44
N ASP A 170 -2.87 -12.35 7.51
CA ASP A 170 -4.18 -11.77 7.87
C ASP A 170 -4.49 -10.55 7.01
N PHE A 171 -3.45 -9.74 6.72
CA PHE A 171 -3.54 -8.50 5.97
C PHE A 171 -2.46 -8.40 4.90
N VAL A 172 -2.82 -7.81 3.76
CA VAL A 172 -1.88 -7.37 2.74
C VAL A 172 -2.02 -5.85 2.60
N LEU A 173 -0.92 -5.11 2.84
CA LEU A 173 -0.87 -3.67 2.65
C LEU A 173 -0.11 -3.33 1.38
N ILE A 174 -0.76 -2.57 0.49
CA ILE A 174 -0.20 -2.15 -0.81
C ILE A 174 0.14 -0.67 -0.77
N ASP A 175 1.41 -0.34 -0.98
CA ASP A 175 1.86 1.04 -1.21
C ASP A 175 1.76 1.40 -2.68
N THR A 176 1.32 2.62 -2.97
CA THR A 176 1.00 3.08 -4.33
C THR A 176 1.68 4.41 -4.65
N SER A 177 1.95 4.62 -5.94
CA SER A 177 2.43 5.91 -6.44
C SER A 177 1.40 7.03 -6.28
N PRO A 178 1.82 8.31 -6.27
CA PRO A 178 0.91 9.45 -6.22
C PRO A 178 0.32 9.76 -7.62
N SER A 179 -0.46 8.86 -8.18
CA SER A 179 -1.03 9.02 -9.53
C SER A 179 -2.47 8.51 -9.61
N LEU A 180 -3.17 8.86 -10.66
CA LEU A 180 -4.45 8.27 -11.07
C LEU A 180 -4.26 7.41 -12.35
N GLY A 181 -3.06 6.85 -12.52
CA GLY A 181 -2.68 6.02 -13.66
C GLY A 181 -3.31 4.63 -13.65
N ALA A 182 -3.02 3.85 -14.67
CA ALA A 182 -3.63 2.54 -14.89
C ALA A 182 -3.26 1.52 -13.81
N LEU A 183 -2.04 1.58 -13.30
CA LEU A 183 -1.61 0.71 -12.21
C LEU A 183 -2.45 0.95 -10.94
N ASN A 184 -2.58 2.21 -10.51
CA ASN A 184 -3.41 2.56 -9.36
C ASN A 184 -4.89 2.27 -9.59
N LYS A 185 -5.39 2.45 -10.82
CA LYS A 185 -6.75 2.06 -11.19
C LYS A 185 -6.99 0.57 -10.93
N VAL A 186 -6.09 -0.30 -11.38
CA VAL A 186 -6.18 -1.76 -11.14
C VAL A 186 -6.10 -2.08 -9.65
N ILE A 187 -5.11 -1.52 -8.93
CA ILE A 187 -4.95 -1.75 -7.50
C ILE A 187 -6.25 -1.37 -6.78
N ILE A 188 -6.69 -0.13 -6.92
CA ILE A 188 -7.89 0.37 -6.22
C ILE A 188 -9.16 -0.34 -6.65
N SER A 189 -9.28 -0.76 -7.89
CA SER A 189 -10.46 -1.51 -8.34
C SER A 189 -10.52 -2.94 -7.79
N THR A 190 -9.41 -3.49 -7.28
CA THR A 190 -9.32 -4.92 -6.91
C THR A 190 -8.97 -5.19 -5.46
N VAL A 191 -8.55 -4.18 -4.66
CA VAL A 191 -8.35 -4.34 -3.20
C VAL A 191 -9.69 -4.28 -2.44
N ASP A 192 -9.70 -4.74 -1.19
CA ASP A 192 -10.91 -4.75 -0.38
C ASP A 192 -11.21 -3.36 0.20
N GLY A 193 -10.17 -2.61 0.58
CA GLY A 193 -10.34 -1.28 1.14
C GLY A 193 -9.17 -0.35 0.87
N PHE A 194 -9.43 0.96 0.98
CA PHE A 194 -8.37 1.96 0.88
C PHE A 194 -8.53 3.07 1.92
N ILE A 195 -7.39 3.61 2.35
CA ILE A 195 -7.26 4.73 3.28
C ILE A 195 -6.67 5.92 2.52
N VAL A 196 -7.20 7.12 2.77
CA VAL A 196 -6.71 8.36 2.15
C VAL A 196 -5.93 9.19 3.17
N PRO A 197 -4.58 9.14 3.17
CA PRO A 197 -3.78 10.09 3.94
C PRO A 197 -3.81 11.47 3.28
N CYS A 198 -4.03 12.52 4.09
CA CYS A 198 -4.19 13.89 3.65
C CYS A 198 -3.22 14.82 4.39
N LEU A 199 -2.71 15.84 3.71
CA LEU A 199 -2.21 17.03 4.36
C LEU A 199 -3.37 18.00 4.61
N PRO A 200 -3.34 18.81 5.68
CA PRO A 200 -4.37 19.79 5.92
C PRO A 200 -4.14 21.07 5.09
N ASP A 201 -4.36 20.96 3.79
CA ASP A 201 -4.18 22.03 2.81
C ASP A 201 -5.21 21.95 1.66
N MET A 202 -5.28 23.01 0.87
CA MET A 202 -6.18 23.12 -0.28
C MET A 202 -5.98 21.98 -1.29
N PHE A 203 -4.74 21.56 -1.55
CA PHE A 203 -4.44 20.54 -2.56
C PHE A 203 -4.97 19.16 -2.16
N SER A 204 -5.04 18.86 -0.86
CA SER A 204 -5.65 17.63 -0.37
C SER A 204 -7.16 17.60 -0.58
N LEU A 205 -7.86 18.73 -0.44
CA LEU A 205 -9.29 18.82 -0.75
C LEU A 205 -9.55 18.54 -2.23
N TYR A 206 -8.77 19.15 -3.12
CA TYR A 206 -8.83 18.85 -4.56
C TYR A 206 -8.40 17.41 -4.88
N GLY A 207 -7.44 16.87 -4.15
CA GLY A 207 -7.01 15.46 -4.26
C GLY A 207 -8.16 14.50 -3.99
N ILE A 208 -8.90 14.69 -2.89
CA ILE A 208 -10.07 13.86 -2.56
C ILE A 208 -11.16 13.98 -3.63
N ARG A 209 -11.42 15.18 -4.14
CA ARG A 209 -12.34 15.39 -5.25
C ARG A 209 -11.92 14.60 -6.50
N ASN A 210 -10.64 14.64 -6.87
CA ASN A 210 -10.12 13.92 -8.03
C ASN A 210 -10.23 12.41 -7.82
N ILE A 211 -9.89 11.91 -6.63
CA ILE A 211 -10.07 10.50 -6.24
C ILE A 211 -11.54 10.11 -6.39
N GLY A 212 -12.48 10.90 -5.86
CA GLY A 212 -13.90 10.61 -5.95
C GLY A 212 -14.41 10.52 -7.38
N ASN A 213 -14.00 11.44 -8.25
CA ASN A 213 -14.34 11.42 -9.67
C ASN A 213 -13.77 10.16 -10.36
N SER A 214 -12.52 9.81 -10.07
CA SER A 214 -11.89 8.59 -10.61
C SER A 214 -12.57 7.32 -10.12
N LEU A 215 -12.89 7.23 -8.84
CA LEU A 215 -13.62 6.08 -8.27
C LEU A 215 -14.99 5.88 -8.92
N LYS A 216 -15.73 6.96 -9.17
CA LYS A 216 -17.02 6.90 -9.86
C LYS A 216 -16.88 6.31 -11.26
N GLN A 217 -15.86 6.74 -12.01
CA GLN A 217 -15.58 6.21 -13.34
C GLN A 217 -15.08 4.75 -13.26
N TRP A 218 -14.10 4.46 -12.41
CA TRP A 218 -13.52 3.13 -12.26
C TRP A 218 -14.55 2.10 -11.80
N LYS A 219 -15.45 2.49 -10.89
CA LYS A 219 -16.56 1.62 -10.47
C LYS A 219 -17.47 1.26 -11.62
N LYS A 220 -17.89 2.24 -12.44
CA LYS A 220 -18.71 1.99 -13.62
C LYS A 220 -18.03 1.02 -14.59
N GLU A 221 -16.74 1.21 -14.82
CA GLU A 221 -15.94 0.34 -15.68
C GLU A 221 -15.80 -1.07 -15.11
N PHE A 222 -15.50 -1.17 -13.82
CA PHE A 222 -15.42 -2.44 -13.10
C PHE A 222 -16.75 -3.21 -13.17
N ASP A 223 -17.87 -2.58 -12.83
CA ASP A 223 -19.19 -3.19 -12.88
C ASP A 223 -19.54 -3.66 -14.29
N THR A 224 -19.17 -2.88 -15.31
CA THR A 224 -19.39 -3.23 -16.71
C THR A 224 -18.59 -4.49 -17.09
N ILE A 225 -17.30 -4.54 -16.77
CA ILE A 225 -16.46 -5.72 -17.04
C ILE A 225 -17.03 -6.93 -16.31
N PHE A 226 -17.32 -6.79 -15.00
CA PHE A 226 -17.86 -7.88 -14.17
C PHE A 226 -19.14 -8.48 -14.74
N ASN A 227 -20.03 -7.65 -15.27
CA ASN A 227 -21.29 -8.10 -15.86
C ASN A 227 -21.13 -8.76 -17.23
N LEU A 228 -20.12 -8.37 -18.00
CA LEU A 228 -19.87 -8.90 -19.35
C LEU A 228 -19.07 -10.22 -19.35
N ILE A 229 -18.26 -10.48 -18.35
CA ILE A 229 -17.46 -11.70 -18.29
C ILE A 229 -18.29 -12.91 -17.84
N SER A 230 -17.91 -14.12 -18.31
CA SER A 230 -18.57 -15.36 -17.93
C SER A 230 -18.46 -15.64 -16.43
N GLU A 231 -19.36 -16.45 -15.89
CA GLU A 231 -19.38 -16.85 -14.48
C GLU A 231 -18.04 -17.46 -14.03
N GLU A 232 -17.42 -18.28 -14.86
CA GLU A 232 -16.12 -18.89 -14.57
C GLU A 232 -15.00 -17.82 -14.42
N LYS A 233 -15.00 -16.79 -15.26
CA LYS A 233 -14.05 -15.68 -15.16
C LYS A 233 -14.31 -14.79 -13.96
N ARG A 234 -15.58 -14.66 -13.53
CA ARG A 234 -15.96 -13.91 -12.31
C ARG A 234 -15.37 -14.50 -11.04
N LYS A 235 -15.09 -15.80 -10.99
CA LYS A 235 -14.44 -16.45 -9.83
C LYS A 235 -13.06 -15.86 -9.53
N ARG A 236 -12.36 -15.36 -10.55
CA ARG A 236 -11.04 -14.72 -10.43
C ARG A 236 -11.12 -13.20 -10.25
N PHE A 237 -12.30 -12.64 -10.41
CA PHE A 237 -12.53 -11.21 -10.29
C PHE A 237 -13.04 -10.89 -8.88
N PRO A 238 -12.65 -9.73 -8.26
CA PRO A 238 -13.21 -9.35 -6.97
C PRO A 238 -14.74 -9.24 -7.06
N ARG A 239 -15.42 -9.73 -6.05
CA ARG A 239 -16.90 -9.66 -6.01
C ARG A 239 -17.43 -8.25 -5.86
N ASN A 240 -16.69 -7.43 -5.15
CA ASN A 240 -17.03 -6.05 -4.85
C ASN A 240 -15.93 -5.11 -5.33
N PHE A 241 -16.34 -3.94 -5.80
CA PHE A 241 -15.44 -2.83 -5.97
C PHE A 241 -14.93 -2.36 -4.59
N VAL A 242 -13.74 -1.72 -4.57
CA VAL A 242 -13.10 -1.24 -3.34
C VAL A 242 -14.04 -0.45 -2.44
N ARG A 243 -13.83 -0.55 -1.11
CA ARG A 243 -14.52 0.25 -0.11
C ARG A 243 -13.58 1.26 0.56
N PHE A 244 -14.09 2.46 0.82
CA PHE A 244 -13.39 3.53 1.52
C PHE A 244 -13.34 3.23 3.01
N LEU A 245 -12.14 3.17 3.60
CA LEU A 245 -11.97 2.91 5.03
C LEU A 245 -11.86 4.20 5.86
N GLY A 246 -11.76 5.34 5.20
CA GLY A 246 -11.62 6.62 5.88
C GLY A 246 -10.37 7.38 5.46
N TYR A 247 -10.16 8.50 6.12
CA TYR A 247 -9.00 9.36 5.89
C TYR A 247 -8.19 9.53 7.18
N THR A 248 -6.95 9.89 7.03
CA THR A 248 -6.10 10.33 8.15
C THR A 248 -5.39 11.63 7.78
N ILE A 249 -5.17 12.49 8.75
CA ILE A 249 -4.40 13.72 8.55
C ILE A 249 -2.96 13.42 8.93
N TYR A 250 -2.04 13.69 8.02
CA TYR A 250 -0.62 13.43 8.19
C TYR A 250 0.19 14.72 8.07
N ASN A 251 1.30 14.82 8.80
CA ASN A 251 2.22 15.92 8.75
C ASN A 251 1.59 17.30 9.08
N ALA A 252 0.61 17.31 9.97
CA ALA A 252 -0.02 18.54 10.44
C ALA A 252 0.81 19.20 11.56
N LYS A 253 0.86 20.53 11.56
CA LYS A 253 1.56 21.28 12.60
C LYS A 253 0.74 21.34 13.87
N LYS A 254 1.26 20.77 14.98
CA LYS A 254 0.65 20.89 16.30
C LYS A 254 0.82 22.30 16.84
N TYR A 255 -0.23 22.80 17.52
CA TYR A 255 -0.18 24.06 18.23
C TYR A 255 -0.90 23.95 19.56
N SER A 256 -0.14 23.71 20.63
CA SER A 256 -0.62 23.37 21.98
C SER A 256 -1.43 24.48 22.70
N LYS A 257 -1.61 25.65 22.11
CA LYS A 257 -2.37 26.77 22.69
C LYS A 257 -3.71 27.04 21.98
N GLN A 258 -4.12 26.18 21.05
CA GLN A 258 -5.39 26.38 20.32
C GLN A 258 -6.48 25.43 20.81
N SER A 259 -7.70 25.97 20.86
CA SER A 259 -8.91 25.30 21.38
C SER A 259 -9.68 24.50 20.33
N ASN A 260 -9.04 24.03 19.22
CA ASN A 260 -9.72 23.18 18.28
C ASN A 260 -9.58 21.69 18.67
N PRO A 261 -10.56 20.83 18.30
CA PRO A 261 -10.60 19.43 18.72
C PRO A 261 -9.37 18.59 18.32
N TRP A 262 -8.56 19.08 17.38
CA TRP A 262 -7.42 18.34 16.86
C TRP A 262 -6.05 18.93 17.19
N ASP A 263 -6.00 19.94 18.07
CA ASP A 263 -4.76 20.63 18.45
C ASP A 263 -3.91 21.10 17.24
N LEU A 264 -4.55 21.46 16.15
CA LEU A 264 -3.87 21.91 14.94
C LEU A 264 -3.69 23.43 14.92
N ALA A 265 -2.63 23.90 14.25
CA ALA A 265 -2.53 25.31 13.86
C ALA A 265 -3.77 25.72 13.07
N GLN A 266 -4.30 26.94 13.32
CA GLN A 266 -5.59 27.39 12.78
C GLN A 266 -5.68 27.25 11.25
N ALA A 267 -4.61 27.57 10.54
CA ALA A 267 -4.56 27.40 9.08
C ALA A 267 -4.77 25.96 8.64
N HIS A 268 -4.18 24.99 9.35
CA HIS A 268 -4.36 23.56 9.09
C HIS A 268 -5.76 23.10 9.48
N TYR A 269 -6.27 23.56 10.62
CA TYR A 269 -7.62 23.21 11.07
C TYR A 269 -8.69 23.68 10.08
N ASN A 270 -8.55 24.88 9.52
CA ASN A 270 -9.49 25.43 8.54
C ASN A 270 -9.63 24.57 7.27
N TYR A 271 -8.58 23.86 6.86
CA TYR A 271 -8.65 22.90 5.77
C TYR A 271 -9.14 21.52 6.24
N ALA A 272 -8.61 21.04 7.35
CA ALA A 272 -8.92 19.72 7.88
C ALA A 272 -10.41 19.52 8.15
N GLN A 273 -11.10 20.52 8.74
CA GLN A 273 -12.53 20.48 9.01
C GLN A 273 -13.43 20.41 7.76
N GLN A 274 -12.90 20.72 6.57
CA GLN A 274 -13.63 20.64 5.32
C GLN A 274 -13.57 19.23 4.69
N ILE A 275 -12.60 18.39 5.11
CA ILE A 275 -12.36 17.06 4.51
C ILE A 275 -13.62 16.18 4.55
N PRO A 276 -14.36 16.05 5.68
CA PRO A 276 -15.57 15.23 5.72
C PRO A 276 -16.61 15.63 4.67
N GLY A 277 -16.89 16.94 4.55
CA GLY A 277 -17.86 17.44 3.56
C GLY A 277 -17.44 17.14 2.11
N ILE A 278 -16.14 17.24 1.81
CA ILE A 278 -15.61 16.87 0.49
C ILE A 278 -15.72 15.34 0.25
N ILE A 279 -15.46 14.51 1.26
CA ILE A 279 -15.66 13.06 1.17
C ILE A 279 -17.14 12.75 0.88
N GLU A 280 -18.08 13.36 1.63
CA GLU A 280 -19.51 13.14 1.41
C GLU A 280 -19.96 13.57 0.01
N GLN A 281 -19.41 14.65 -0.50
CA GLN A 281 -19.78 15.18 -1.82
C GLN A 281 -19.22 14.35 -2.98
N TYR A 282 -18.00 13.81 -2.86
CA TYR A 282 -17.29 13.22 -4.01
C TYR A 282 -17.08 11.70 -3.91
N ILE A 283 -16.92 11.12 -2.71
CA ILE A 283 -16.84 9.66 -2.58
C ILE A 283 -18.25 9.10 -2.61
N VAL A 284 -18.57 8.35 -3.66
CA VAL A 284 -19.94 7.83 -3.88
C VAL A 284 -20.42 6.95 -2.71
N PRO A 285 -21.73 6.99 -2.37
CA PRO A 285 -22.28 6.26 -1.24
C PRO A 285 -21.92 4.77 -1.23
N GLU A 286 -21.98 4.10 -2.37
CA GLU A 286 -21.72 2.66 -2.51
C GLU A 286 -20.31 2.25 -2.07
N VAL A 287 -19.37 3.20 -2.09
CA VAL A 287 -17.98 2.99 -1.67
C VAL A 287 -17.79 3.25 -0.17
N ARG A 288 -18.65 4.07 0.48
CA ARG A 288 -18.48 4.51 1.86
C ARG A 288 -19.63 4.19 2.83
N GLN A 289 -20.79 3.71 2.34
CA GLN A 289 -22.01 3.55 3.15
C GLN A 289 -21.90 2.52 4.29
N HIS A 290 -20.89 1.64 4.28
CA HIS A 290 -20.58 0.69 5.35
C HIS A 290 -19.94 1.37 6.58
N LEU A 291 -19.46 2.60 6.44
CA LEU A 291 -18.90 3.38 7.54
C LEU A 291 -20.01 4.15 8.27
N SER A 292 -19.93 4.21 9.59
CA SER A 292 -20.79 5.09 10.38
C SER A 292 -20.51 6.56 10.07
N HIS A 293 -21.46 7.43 10.39
CA HIS A 293 -21.28 8.89 10.26
C HIS A 293 -20.00 9.38 10.96
N ASP A 294 -19.76 8.90 12.19
CA ASP A 294 -18.57 9.28 12.96
C ASP A 294 -17.27 8.81 12.28
N MET A 295 -17.25 7.63 11.67
CA MET A 295 -16.09 7.14 10.93
C MET A 295 -15.79 7.95 9.67
N VAL A 296 -16.80 8.53 9.02
CA VAL A 296 -16.62 9.43 7.87
C VAL A 296 -16.16 10.82 8.31
N HIS A 297 -16.68 11.33 9.44
CA HIS A 297 -16.41 12.69 9.89
C HIS A 297 -15.13 12.85 10.70
N ASN A 298 -14.61 11.76 11.29
CA ASN A 298 -13.40 11.81 12.09
C ASN A 298 -12.23 11.11 11.40
N PRO A 299 -11.02 11.69 11.44
CA PRO A 299 -9.83 11.06 10.90
C PRO A 299 -9.49 9.79 11.68
N ILE A 300 -8.97 8.78 10.98
CA ILE A 300 -8.55 7.51 11.56
C ILE A 300 -7.48 7.77 12.62
N GLY A 301 -7.65 7.20 13.83
CA GLY A 301 -6.73 7.39 14.94
C GLY A 301 -6.75 8.78 15.57
N GLY A 302 -7.76 9.59 15.24
CA GLY A 302 -7.90 10.95 15.77
C GLY A 302 -6.69 11.82 15.37
N THR A 303 -6.13 12.55 16.33
CA THR A 303 -4.97 13.44 16.09
C THR A 303 -3.61 12.74 16.23
N ALA A 304 -3.59 11.46 16.61
CA ALA A 304 -2.37 10.78 17.06
C ALA A 304 -1.25 10.72 16.01
N VAL A 305 -1.60 10.46 14.74
CA VAL A 305 -0.65 10.29 13.63
C VAL A 305 -0.42 11.58 12.86
N MET A 306 -1.17 12.63 13.19
CA MET A 306 -1.24 13.86 12.39
C MET A 306 -0.01 14.75 12.48
N HIS A 307 0.69 14.71 13.61
CA HIS A 307 1.73 15.70 13.87
C HIS A 307 2.98 15.42 13.05
N THR A 308 3.62 16.52 12.63
CA THR A 308 4.89 16.45 11.88
C THR A 308 5.90 15.57 12.60
N HIS A 309 6.40 14.57 11.90
CA HIS A 309 7.44 13.68 12.42
C HIS A 309 8.86 14.22 12.20
N ASN A 310 9.00 15.37 11.55
CA ASN A 310 10.29 16.01 11.21
C ASN A 310 11.26 15.01 10.56
N THR A 311 12.40 14.74 11.20
CA THR A 311 13.44 13.83 10.72
C THR A 311 13.20 12.35 11.08
N LEU A 312 12.18 12.03 11.86
CA LEU A 312 11.93 10.66 12.34
C LEU A 312 11.76 9.63 11.21
N PRO A 313 11.00 9.93 10.12
CA PRO A 313 10.89 9.02 8.99
C PRO A 313 12.24 8.73 8.31
N ASN A 314 13.13 9.72 8.23
CA ASN A 314 14.46 9.54 7.67
C ASN A 314 15.33 8.63 8.54
N MET A 315 15.23 8.74 9.88
CA MET A 315 15.91 7.84 10.80
C MET A 315 15.33 6.42 10.71
N SER A 316 14.02 6.30 10.63
CA SER A 316 13.32 5.03 10.39
C SER A 316 13.83 4.35 9.10
N GLN A 317 13.88 5.08 7.99
CA GLN A 317 14.39 4.58 6.72
C GLN A 317 15.88 4.21 6.79
N LYS A 318 16.73 5.05 7.42
CA LYS A 318 18.17 4.80 7.57
C LYS A 318 18.44 3.48 8.30
N TYR A 319 17.71 3.22 9.37
CA TYR A 319 17.93 2.05 10.22
C TYR A 319 16.99 0.87 9.91
N LYS A 320 16.09 0.99 8.91
CA LYS A 320 15.15 -0.07 8.47
C LYS A 320 14.24 -0.57 9.61
N LEU A 321 13.88 0.34 10.52
CA LEU A 321 13.08 0.07 11.71
C LEU A 321 11.95 1.10 11.84
N PRO A 322 10.81 0.75 12.45
CA PRO A 322 9.80 1.75 12.75
C PRO A 322 10.34 2.76 13.77
N ILE A 323 9.80 3.98 13.74
CA ILE A 323 10.29 5.12 14.53
C ILE A 323 10.55 4.72 15.99
N TRP A 324 9.64 4.02 16.64
CA TRP A 324 9.72 3.66 18.06
C TRP A 324 10.83 2.65 18.40
N LYS A 325 11.37 1.93 17.42
CA LYS A 325 12.48 0.98 17.59
C LYS A 325 13.85 1.55 17.27
N VAL A 326 13.90 2.70 16.60
CA VAL A 326 15.18 3.32 16.20
C VAL A 326 16.12 3.57 17.39
N PRO A 327 15.66 4.06 18.58
CA PRO A 327 16.56 4.28 19.72
C PRO A 327 17.28 3.02 20.20
N ASP A 328 16.65 1.85 20.04
CA ASP A 328 17.18 0.56 20.50
C ASP A 328 18.00 -0.17 19.43
N CYS A 329 18.22 0.47 18.27
CA CYS A 329 19.00 -0.12 17.18
C CYS A 329 20.48 -0.31 17.61
N PRO A 330 21.01 -1.54 17.56
CA PRO A 330 22.38 -1.83 18.02
C PRO A 330 23.46 -1.17 17.15
N VAL A 331 23.14 -0.86 15.89
CA VAL A 331 24.09 -0.32 14.89
C VAL A 331 23.98 1.20 14.72
N LEU A 332 23.37 1.91 15.67
CA LEU A 332 23.33 3.38 15.63
C LEU A 332 24.74 3.98 15.54
N SER A 333 24.94 4.92 14.60
CA SER A 333 26.15 5.71 14.55
C SER A 333 26.33 6.55 15.81
N LYS A 334 27.58 6.95 16.15
CA LYS A 334 27.82 7.80 17.33
C LYS A 334 27.10 9.15 17.21
N GLU A 335 27.07 9.71 16.02
CA GLU A 335 26.42 10.98 15.71
C GLU A 335 24.90 10.89 15.90
N ASP A 336 24.26 9.89 15.30
CA ASP A 336 22.80 9.69 15.45
C ASP A 336 22.41 9.35 16.89
N ARG A 337 23.24 8.56 17.59
CA ARG A 337 23.00 8.24 19.00
C ARG A 337 22.96 9.50 19.86
N GLY A 338 23.83 10.47 19.60
CA GLY A 338 23.82 11.77 20.29
C GLY A 338 22.54 12.56 20.07
N THR A 339 21.94 12.45 18.90
CA THR A 339 20.68 13.14 18.54
C THR A 339 19.44 12.37 19.00
N ILE A 340 19.46 11.06 18.87
CA ILE A 340 18.31 10.18 19.17
C ILE A 340 18.10 9.99 20.66
N ALA A 341 19.16 9.73 21.43
CA ALA A 341 19.07 9.39 22.85
C ALA A 341 18.32 10.44 23.71
N PRO A 342 18.59 11.75 23.58
CA PRO A 342 17.88 12.79 24.33
C PRO A 342 16.38 12.82 24.01
N ASN A 343 16.01 12.45 22.78
CA ASN A 343 14.65 12.51 22.26
C ASN A 343 13.89 11.16 22.35
N ALA A 344 14.55 10.09 22.76
CA ALA A 344 13.98 8.75 22.77
C ALA A 344 12.67 8.69 23.58
N LYS A 345 12.68 9.15 24.84
CA LYS A 345 11.51 9.11 25.74
C LYS A 345 10.41 10.10 25.37
N SER A 346 10.73 11.24 24.78
CA SER A 346 9.77 12.31 24.50
C SER A 346 9.16 12.25 23.10
N VAL A 347 9.84 11.59 22.15
CA VAL A 347 9.44 11.64 20.74
C VAL A 347 9.36 10.25 20.11
N TYR A 348 10.42 9.42 20.23
CA TYR A 348 10.48 8.13 19.54
C TYR A 348 9.53 7.09 20.14
N TYR A 349 9.68 6.77 21.42
CA TYR A 349 8.83 5.75 22.06
C TYR A 349 7.34 6.11 22.09
N PRO A 350 6.91 7.36 22.34
CA PRO A 350 5.49 7.72 22.29
C PRO A 350 4.85 7.56 20.89
N SER A 351 5.65 7.45 19.83
CA SER A 351 5.12 7.16 18.50
C SER A 351 4.49 5.76 18.41
N ASN A 352 4.95 4.81 19.23
CA ASN A 352 4.34 3.47 19.31
C ASN A 352 2.85 3.54 19.66
N ASP A 353 2.51 4.22 20.75
CA ASP A 353 1.12 4.35 21.21
C ASP A 353 0.24 5.04 20.18
N LYS A 354 0.80 6.05 19.47
CA LYS A 354 0.09 6.75 18.39
C LYS A 354 -0.24 5.81 17.23
N TYR A 355 0.74 5.04 16.77
CA TYR A 355 0.53 4.09 15.69
C TYR A 355 -0.34 2.92 16.12
N LYS A 356 -0.29 2.52 17.40
CA LYS A 356 -1.18 1.50 17.95
C LYS A 356 -2.65 1.95 17.92
N SER A 357 -2.94 3.14 18.43
CA SER A 357 -4.30 3.72 18.35
C SER A 357 -4.77 3.89 16.90
N PHE A 358 -3.87 4.27 15.99
CA PHE A 358 -4.18 4.33 14.57
C PHE A 358 -4.53 2.95 14.00
N ALA A 359 -3.74 1.92 14.33
CA ALA A 359 -3.96 0.55 13.87
C ALA A 359 -5.28 -0.03 14.41
N GLU A 360 -5.61 0.22 15.68
CA GLU A 360 -6.88 -0.18 16.28
C GLU A 360 -8.07 0.42 15.53
N ALA A 361 -8.03 1.73 15.25
CA ALA A 361 -9.05 2.42 14.47
C ALA A 361 -9.13 1.95 13.00
N VAL A 362 -8.01 1.52 12.41
CA VAL A 362 -7.99 0.88 11.07
C VAL A 362 -8.66 -0.49 11.12
N LEU A 363 -8.36 -1.31 12.15
CA LEU A 363 -8.96 -2.63 12.30
C LEU A 363 -10.48 -2.57 12.50
N GLU A 364 -10.99 -1.59 13.26
CA GLU A 364 -12.43 -1.35 13.40
C GLU A 364 -13.09 -1.09 12.04
N ARG A 365 -12.47 -0.27 11.18
CA ARG A 365 -13.00 0.02 9.84
C ARG A 365 -12.89 -1.17 8.89
N ILE A 366 -11.82 -1.95 9.00
CA ILE A 366 -11.69 -3.19 8.21
C ILE A 366 -12.79 -4.20 8.61
N ALA A 367 -13.16 -4.26 9.87
CA ALA A 367 -14.24 -5.15 10.33
C ALA A 367 -15.58 -4.85 9.65
N THR A 368 -15.88 -3.59 9.32
CA THR A 368 -17.11 -3.21 8.59
C THR A 368 -17.17 -3.72 7.15
N LEU A 369 -16.05 -4.24 6.60
CA LEU A 369 -16.02 -4.84 5.26
C LEU A 369 -16.70 -6.21 5.19
N ASP A 370 -16.94 -6.84 6.34
CA ASP A 370 -17.57 -8.16 6.45
C ASP A 370 -19.09 -8.06 6.70
N GLU A 371 -19.58 -6.86 6.96
CA GLU A 371 -21.00 -6.52 7.09
C GLU A 371 -21.62 -6.20 5.70
#